data_575db6064ec30e4c8baacfe5ea289de3
#
_entry.id   575db6064ec30e4c8baacfe5ea289de3
#
_cell.length_a   1.000
_cell.length_b   1.000
_cell.length_c   1.000
_cell.angle_alpha   90.00
_cell.angle_beta   90.00
_cell.angle_gamma   90.00
#
_symmetry.space_group_name_H-M   'P 1'
#
loop_
_entity.id
_entity.type
_entity.pdbx_description
1 polymer ?
#
loop_
_entity_poly.entity_id
_entity_poly.type
_entity_poly.pdbx_seq_one_letter_code
_entity_poly.pdbx_strand_id
1 'polypeptide(L)'
;MAQGSSRKMLMTGWPSILFLVALAWAPPVVHAQQSSAVAEGARVYGNTCGSCHNARSPLERTDRQWLTIINHMRVRGNLTGGQARAVLAFLQATNTDPRERAPIGEPAAAEATLPRNVSDAVSTDEQLVALGARLANEKACVGCHVVGNVGGAVGPSLNGTVSQRGAKFVRQKLIDPTFNSSSSMMPNFGLTDEQIDALVAYLATLNQGTQ
;
A
#
# COMPACT_ATOMS: atom_id res chain seq x y z
N MET A 1 8.17 -85.74 25.40
CA MET A 1 7.50 -85.75 24.07
C MET A 1 6.50 -84.62 24.08
N ALA A 2 6.58 -83.70 23.19
CA ALA A 2 5.66 -82.74 22.63
C ALA A 2 6.28 -81.35 22.43
N GLN A 3 6.40 -81.02 21.16
CA GLN A 3 7.04 -79.84 20.62
C GLN A 3 6.08 -78.69 20.76
N GLY A 4 6.55 -77.49 21.23
CA GLY A 4 5.85 -76.22 21.25
C GLY A 4 6.41 -75.34 20.16
N SER A 5 5.60 -75.06 19.14
CA SER A 5 5.87 -74.23 18.01
C SER A 5 5.83 -72.75 18.37
N SER A 6 6.96 -72.05 18.24
CA SER A 6 7.03 -70.59 18.37
C SER A 6 6.55 -69.93 17.10
N ARG A 7 5.45 -69.18 17.16
CA ARG A 7 5.03 -68.28 16.08
C ARG A 7 5.65 -66.89 16.31
N LYS A 8 6.58 -66.55 15.40
CA LYS A 8 7.11 -65.18 15.28
C LYS A 8 6.01 -64.27 14.68
N MET A 9 5.62 -63.26 15.40
CA MET A 9 4.72 -62.25 14.96
C MET A 9 5.56 -61.15 14.29
N LEU A 10 5.47 -61.05 12.95
CA LEU A 10 6.03 -59.97 12.19
C LEU A 10 5.16 -58.71 12.42
N MET A 11 5.68 -57.72 13.12
CA MET A 11 5.11 -56.39 13.12
C MET A 11 5.66 -55.66 11.87
N THR A 12 4.83 -55.57 10.86
CA THR A 12 5.06 -54.76 9.68
C THR A 12 4.92 -53.27 10.03
N GLY A 13 5.98 -52.54 9.70
CA GLY A 13 6.05 -51.09 9.95
C GLY A 13 4.95 -50.29 9.21
N TRP A 14 4.46 -49.32 9.87
CA TRP A 14 3.56 -48.29 9.29
C TRP A 14 4.42 -47.16 8.73
N PRO A 15 4.14 -46.73 7.50
CA PRO A 15 4.89 -45.63 6.91
C PRO A 15 4.42 -44.30 7.48
N SER A 16 5.35 -43.55 8.01
CA SER A 16 5.23 -42.14 8.40
C SER A 16 5.09 -41.22 7.20
N ILE A 17 3.93 -41.16 6.54
CA ILE A 17 3.70 -40.35 5.35
C ILE A 17 2.65 -39.23 5.59
N LEU A 18 2.22 -38.97 6.81
CA LEU A 18 1.16 -38.00 7.08
C LEU A 18 1.63 -36.65 7.65
N PHE A 19 2.93 -36.32 7.62
CA PHE A 19 3.39 -35.06 8.23
C PHE A 19 3.89 -33.98 7.25
N LEU A 20 3.73 -34.14 5.95
CA LEU A 20 4.28 -33.17 4.95
C LEU A 20 3.26 -32.33 4.20
N VAL A 21 1.97 -32.41 4.50
CA VAL A 21 0.96 -31.62 3.74
C VAL A 21 0.42 -30.41 4.50
N ALA A 22 0.74 -30.20 5.76
CA ALA A 22 0.20 -29.10 6.56
C ALA A 22 0.99 -27.78 6.51
N LEU A 23 2.12 -27.70 5.78
CA LEU A 23 2.98 -26.49 5.74
C LEU A 23 2.73 -25.55 4.55
N ALA A 24 1.80 -25.85 3.66
CA ALA A 24 1.62 -25.10 2.41
C ALA A 24 0.53 -24.02 2.44
N TRP A 25 -0.18 -23.84 3.57
CA TRP A 25 -1.28 -22.88 3.66
C TRP A 25 -1.17 -21.96 4.89
N ALA A 26 0.02 -21.49 5.19
CA ALA A 26 0.13 -20.33 6.07
C ALA A 26 -0.19 -19.07 5.22
N PRO A 27 -1.26 -18.30 5.54
CA PRO A 27 -1.52 -17.05 4.83
C PRO A 27 -0.36 -16.09 5.05
N PRO A 28 -0.09 -15.17 4.11
CA PRO A 28 1.03 -14.25 4.18
C PRO A 28 0.79 -13.19 5.28
N VAL A 29 0.99 -13.55 6.52
CA VAL A 29 0.83 -12.67 7.70
C VAL A 29 1.79 -11.48 7.61
N VAL A 30 2.93 -11.65 6.95
CA VAL A 30 3.94 -10.60 6.82
C VAL A 30 3.45 -9.40 6.00
N HIS A 31 2.68 -9.63 4.94
CA HIS A 31 2.18 -8.53 4.10
C HIS A 31 1.09 -7.70 4.81
N ALA A 32 0.24 -8.32 5.61
CA ALA A 32 -0.80 -7.62 6.36
C ALA A 32 -0.21 -6.70 7.45
N GLN A 33 0.87 -7.09 8.09
CA GLN A 33 1.54 -6.28 9.10
C GLN A 33 2.29 -5.10 8.48
N GLN A 34 2.87 -5.28 7.30
CA GLN A 34 3.57 -4.20 6.60
C GLN A 34 2.60 -3.13 6.09
N SER A 35 1.44 -3.52 5.54
CA SER A 35 0.41 -2.59 5.11
C SER A 35 -0.19 -1.79 6.28
N SER A 36 -0.40 -2.42 7.43
CA SER A 36 -0.89 -1.73 8.64
C SER A 36 0.13 -0.72 9.19
N ALA A 37 1.43 -1.04 9.15
CA ALA A 37 2.49 -0.14 9.57
C ALA A 37 2.62 1.07 8.63
N VAL A 38 2.48 0.87 7.31
CA VAL A 38 2.49 1.96 6.32
C VAL A 38 1.29 2.88 6.52
N ALA A 39 0.09 2.34 6.72
CA ALA A 39 -1.12 3.12 6.97
C ALA A 39 -1.03 3.94 8.27
N GLU A 40 -0.55 3.34 9.35
CA GLU A 40 -0.31 4.06 10.61
C GLU A 40 0.76 5.13 10.44
N GLY A 41 1.83 4.84 9.70
CA GLY A 41 2.89 5.79 9.39
C GLY A 41 2.38 7.00 8.62
N ALA A 42 1.54 6.80 7.61
CA ALA A 42 0.90 7.86 6.86
C ALA A 42 0.03 8.75 7.76
N ARG A 43 -0.77 8.14 8.63
CA ARG A 43 -1.63 8.85 9.58
C ARG A 43 -0.80 9.70 10.56
N VAL A 44 0.24 9.14 11.14
CA VAL A 44 1.13 9.87 12.08
C VAL A 44 1.86 10.99 11.34
N TYR A 45 2.38 10.71 10.13
CA TYR A 45 3.06 11.69 9.30
C TYR A 45 2.16 12.88 8.99
N GLY A 46 0.95 12.64 8.51
CA GLY A 46 -0.03 13.66 8.18
C GLY A 46 -0.42 14.52 9.38
N ASN A 47 -0.65 13.90 10.53
CA ASN A 47 -1.14 14.60 11.71
C ASN A 47 -0.04 15.32 12.52
N THR A 48 1.22 14.89 12.39
CA THR A 48 2.29 15.38 13.26
C THR A 48 3.32 16.23 12.52
N CYS A 49 3.76 15.81 11.33
CA CYS A 49 4.91 16.44 10.69
C CYS A 49 4.60 17.84 10.14
N GLY A 50 3.34 18.10 9.74
CA GLY A 50 2.89 19.42 9.26
C GLY A 50 2.64 20.46 10.34
N SER A 51 2.68 20.10 11.63
CA SER A 51 2.30 21.01 12.71
C SER A 51 3.37 22.08 13.06
N CYS A 52 4.63 21.84 12.72
CA CYS A 52 5.73 22.75 13.03
C CYS A 52 6.36 23.39 11.79
N HIS A 53 6.34 22.71 10.66
CA HIS A 53 6.84 23.18 9.37
C HIS A 53 6.14 22.41 8.25
N ASN A 54 6.31 22.84 6.99
CA ASN A 54 5.77 22.12 5.86
C ASN A 54 6.32 20.68 5.84
N ALA A 55 5.41 19.71 5.84
CA ALA A 55 5.78 18.31 5.67
C ALA A 55 6.43 18.12 4.30
N ARG A 56 7.54 17.40 4.25
CA ARG A 56 8.32 17.18 3.02
C ARG A 56 7.72 16.03 2.21
N SER A 57 7.82 16.13 0.90
CA SER A 57 7.46 14.98 0.05
C SER A 57 8.35 13.77 0.38
N PRO A 58 7.80 12.54 0.44
CA PRO A 58 8.62 11.34 0.58
C PRO A 58 9.73 11.22 -0.47
N LEU A 59 9.49 11.72 -1.69
CA LEU A 59 10.43 11.67 -2.82
C LEU A 59 11.64 12.62 -2.68
N GLU A 60 11.65 13.52 -1.70
CA GLU A 60 12.75 14.48 -1.55
C GLU A 60 14.03 13.86 -0.98
N ARG A 61 13.97 12.69 -0.40
CA ARG A 61 15.09 12.06 0.28
C ARG A 61 15.15 10.56 0.00
N THR A 62 16.37 10.02 0.01
CA THR A 62 16.58 8.57 -0.07
C THR A 62 16.16 7.88 1.23
N ASP A 63 15.94 6.56 1.19
CA ASP A 63 15.60 5.75 2.35
C ASP A 63 16.59 5.91 3.50
N ARG A 64 17.88 5.99 3.18
CA ARG A 64 18.95 6.22 4.17
C ARG A 64 18.82 7.60 4.82
N GLN A 65 18.53 8.63 4.03
CA GLN A 65 18.32 9.99 4.54
C GLN A 65 17.06 10.06 5.41
N TRP A 66 15.98 9.40 5.00
CA TRP A 66 14.76 9.30 5.81
C TRP A 66 15.01 8.61 7.14
N LEU A 67 15.78 7.53 7.18
CA LEU A 67 16.15 6.87 8.42
C LEU A 67 16.82 7.84 9.39
N THR A 68 17.79 8.63 8.92
CA THR A 68 18.50 9.62 9.72
C THR A 68 17.57 10.75 10.21
N ILE A 69 16.74 11.26 9.30
CA ILE A 69 15.79 12.35 9.59
C ILE A 69 14.77 11.90 10.64
N ILE A 70 14.16 10.72 10.47
CA ILE A 70 13.12 10.25 11.40
C ILE A 70 13.71 9.94 12.78
N ASN A 71 14.93 9.42 12.87
CA ASN A 71 15.61 9.23 14.15
C ASN A 71 15.82 10.56 14.88
N HIS A 72 16.19 11.62 14.16
CA HIS A 72 16.31 12.97 14.72
C HIS A 72 14.92 13.56 15.07
N MET A 73 13.95 13.45 14.16
CA MET A 73 12.63 14.04 14.33
C MET A 73 11.77 13.29 15.37
N ARG A 74 12.10 12.05 15.70
CA ARG A 74 11.42 11.29 16.74
C ARG A 74 11.35 12.07 18.07
N VAL A 75 12.47 12.66 18.47
CA VAL A 75 12.54 13.42 19.74
C VAL A 75 11.79 14.75 19.60
N ARG A 76 11.98 15.46 18.49
CA ARG A 76 11.36 16.77 18.27
C ARG A 76 9.86 16.70 18.04
N GLY A 77 9.40 15.68 17.33
CA GLY A 77 7.98 15.41 17.08
C GLY A 77 7.30 14.61 18.19
N ASN A 78 8.02 14.33 19.30
CA ASN A 78 7.51 13.53 20.42
C ASN A 78 6.87 12.20 19.99
N LEU A 79 7.49 11.51 19.03
CA LEU A 79 7.01 10.23 18.52
C LEU A 79 7.45 9.08 19.41
N THR A 80 6.56 8.16 19.69
CA THR A 80 6.94 6.86 20.24
C THR A 80 7.84 6.09 19.28
N GLY A 81 8.59 5.10 19.78
CA GLY A 81 9.40 4.26 18.90
C GLY A 81 8.57 3.50 17.83
N GLY A 82 7.34 3.11 18.17
CA GLY A 82 6.39 2.51 17.22
C GLY A 82 5.99 3.47 16.11
N GLN A 83 5.57 4.68 16.48
CA GLN A 83 5.20 5.72 15.54
C GLN A 83 6.35 6.12 14.61
N ALA A 84 7.56 6.27 15.14
CA ALA A 84 8.73 6.59 14.31
C ALA A 84 9.03 5.49 13.29
N ARG A 85 8.93 4.20 13.69
CA ARG A 85 9.07 3.08 12.74
C ARG A 85 7.96 3.05 11.70
N ALA A 86 6.72 3.32 12.10
CA ALA A 86 5.59 3.38 11.18
C ALA A 86 5.76 4.52 10.16
N VAL A 87 6.14 5.72 10.60
CA VAL A 87 6.44 6.86 9.72
C VAL A 87 7.57 6.53 8.75
N LEU A 88 8.65 5.88 9.23
CA LEU A 88 9.74 5.47 8.35
C LEU A 88 9.27 4.44 7.31
N ALA A 89 8.48 3.46 7.71
CA ALA A 89 7.90 2.48 6.79
C ALA A 89 7.02 3.15 5.71
N PHE A 90 6.20 4.14 6.09
CA PHE A 90 5.42 4.93 5.14
C PHE A 90 6.32 5.68 4.16
N LEU A 91 7.30 6.44 4.64
CA LEU A 91 8.20 7.23 3.82
C LEU A 91 8.98 6.34 2.83
N GLN A 92 9.50 5.20 3.28
CA GLN A 92 10.22 4.25 2.45
C GLN A 92 9.31 3.54 1.42
N ALA A 93 8.08 3.20 1.81
CA ALA A 93 7.12 2.60 0.88
C ALA A 93 6.65 3.56 -0.22
N THR A 94 6.70 4.87 0.04
CA THR A 94 6.22 5.91 -0.88
C THR A 94 7.34 6.72 -1.53
N ASN A 95 8.59 6.52 -1.11
CA ASN A 95 9.79 7.20 -1.61
C ASN A 95 10.37 6.58 -2.89
N THR A 96 9.84 5.48 -3.36
CA THR A 96 10.42 4.77 -4.50
C THR A 96 10.33 5.61 -5.78
N ASP A 97 11.47 6.09 -6.26
CA ASP A 97 11.58 6.49 -7.67
C ASP A 97 11.26 5.22 -8.49
N PRO A 98 10.29 5.29 -9.41
CA PRO A 98 9.98 4.18 -10.29
C PRO A 98 11.21 3.64 -11.04
N ARG A 99 12.25 4.47 -11.20
CA ARG A 99 13.53 4.12 -11.82
C ARG A 99 14.45 3.27 -10.95
N GLU A 100 14.31 3.36 -9.62
CA GLU A 100 15.10 2.52 -8.69
C GLU A 100 14.46 1.15 -8.43
N ARG A 101 13.21 0.95 -8.82
CA ARG A 101 12.50 -0.34 -8.70
C ARG A 101 12.76 -1.31 -9.84
N ALA A 102 13.31 -0.84 -10.95
CA ALA A 102 13.63 -1.73 -12.06
C ALA A 102 14.73 -2.71 -11.61
N PRO A 103 14.55 -4.04 -11.75
CA PRO A 103 15.63 -4.98 -11.59
C PRO A 103 16.77 -4.57 -12.53
N ILE A 104 18.00 -4.63 -12.02
CA ILE A 104 19.19 -4.37 -12.83
C ILE A 104 19.19 -5.39 -13.97
N GLY A 105 18.74 -5.03 -15.15
CA GLY A 105 18.69 -5.90 -16.33
C GLY A 105 17.46 -5.79 -17.21
N GLU A 106 16.39 -5.13 -16.79
CA GLU A 106 15.24 -4.86 -17.68
C GLU A 106 15.24 -3.39 -18.12
N PRO A 107 15.10 -3.12 -19.44
CA PRO A 107 15.01 -1.74 -19.91
C PRO A 107 13.67 -1.13 -19.47
N ALA A 108 13.70 -0.36 -18.40
CA ALA A 108 12.56 0.42 -17.88
C ALA A 108 12.12 1.55 -18.87
N ALA A 109 12.60 1.53 -20.10
CA ALA A 109 12.42 2.63 -21.05
C ALA A 109 11.22 2.46 -21.99
N ALA A 110 10.56 1.30 -22.03
CA ALA A 110 9.51 1.05 -23.02
C ALA A 110 8.09 1.41 -22.52
N GLU A 111 7.85 1.49 -21.22
CA GLU A 111 6.50 1.68 -20.68
C GLU A 111 6.15 3.15 -20.37
N ALA A 112 7.16 4.02 -20.29
CA ALA A 112 6.94 5.43 -19.98
C ALA A 112 6.48 6.27 -21.19
N THR A 113 6.42 5.71 -22.40
CA THR A 113 6.09 6.43 -23.64
C THR A 113 4.74 6.09 -24.25
N LEU A 114 3.98 5.14 -23.70
CA LEU A 114 2.61 4.92 -24.16
C LEU A 114 1.71 5.98 -23.54
N PRO A 115 0.85 6.64 -24.34
CA PRO A 115 -0.14 7.57 -23.79
C PRO A 115 -1.07 6.82 -22.86
N ARG A 116 -1.02 7.15 -21.56
CA ARG A 116 -1.91 6.54 -20.58
C ARG A 116 -3.35 6.90 -20.88
N ASN A 117 -4.25 5.93 -20.69
CA ASN A 117 -5.68 6.15 -20.90
C ASN A 117 -6.22 7.17 -19.88
N VAL A 118 -6.36 8.42 -20.30
CA VAL A 118 -6.91 9.50 -19.48
C VAL A 118 -8.34 9.77 -19.93
N SER A 119 -9.25 8.86 -19.65
CA SER A 119 -10.67 8.95 -20.00
C SER A 119 -11.54 9.32 -18.80
N ASP A 120 -12.77 9.75 -19.05
CA ASP A 120 -13.80 9.93 -18.02
C ASP A 120 -14.65 8.66 -17.77
N ALA A 121 -14.33 7.55 -18.44
CA ALA A 121 -15.00 6.29 -18.21
C ALA A 121 -14.72 5.76 -16.80
N VAL A 122 -15.76 5.29 -16.13
CA VAL A 122 -15.70 4.66 -14.80
C VAL A 122 -16.27 3.26 -14.92
N SER A 123 -15.50 2.27 -14.46
CA SER A 123 -15.99 0.90 -14.38
C SER A 123 -16.86 0.71 -13.15
N THR A 124 -17.93 -0.06 -13.29
CA THR A 124 -18.81 -0.51 -12.19
C THR A 124 -18.55 -1.97 -11.83
N ASP A 125 -17.51 -2.59 -12.38
CA ASP A 125 -17.13 -3.95 -12.06
C ASP A 125 -16.79 -4.10 -10.57
N GLU A 126 -17.49 -5.02 -9.89
CA GLU A 126 -17.34 -5.20 -8.44
C GLU A 126 -15.94 -5.69 -8.04
N GLN A 127 -15.28 -6.48 -8.88
CA GLN A 127 -13.93 -6.98 -8.61
C GLN A 127 -12.92 -5.83 -8.70
N LEU A 128 -13.11 -4.96 -9.68
CA LEU A 128 -12.28 -3.77 -9.86
C LEU A 128 -12.49 -2.78 -8.70
N VAL A 129 -13.73 -2.56 -8.27
CA VAL A 129 -14.05 -1.73 -7.09
C VAL A 129 -13.40 -2.32 -5.82
N ALA A 130 -13.50 -3.63 -5.61
CA ALA A 130 -12.88 -4.31 -4.47
C ALA A 130 -11.35 -4.21 -4.51
N LEU A 131 -10.73 -4.31 -5.70
CA LEU A 131 -9.30 -4.06 -5.89
C LEU A 131 -8.94 -2.63 -5.52
N GLY A 132 -9.71 -1.64 -5.96
CA GLY A 132 -9.52 -0.23 -5.64
C GLY A 132 -9.59 0.05 -4.15
N ALA A 133 -10.56 -0.55 -3.44
CA ALA A 133 -10.67 -0.43 -1.99
C ALA A 133 -9.44 -0.99 -1.25
N ARG A 134 -8.93 -2.15 -1.69
CA ARG A 134 -7.68 -2.70 -1.14
C ARG A 134 -6.49 -1.78 -1.42
N LEU A 135 -6.33 -1.31 -2.66
CA LEU A 135 -5.24 -0.41 -3.05
C LEU A 135 -5.27 0.90 -2.26
N ALA A 136 -6.44 1.48 -2.00
CA ALA A 136 -6.57 2.69 -1.20
C ALA A 136 -6.02 2.50 0.23
N ASN A 137 -6.18 1.31 0.81
CA ASN A 137 -5.58 0.95 2.11
C ASN A 137 -4.09 0.64 1.98
N GLU A 138 -3.68 -0.18 1.03
CA GLU A 138 -2.29 -0.60 0.83
C GLU A 138 -1.37 0.59 0.51
N LYS A 139 -1.85 1.53 -0.29
CA LYS A 139 -1.14 2.77 -0.62
C LYS A 139 -1.33 3.87 0.44
N ALA A 140 -1.99 3.54 1.55
CA ALA A 140 -2.21 4.42 2.69
C ALA A 140 -2.87 5.77 2.33
N CYS A 141 -3.79 5.79 1.35
CA CYS A 141 -4.52 7.01 0.95
C CYS A 141 -5.23 7.67 2.14
N VAL A 142 -5.76 6.84 3.06
CA VAL A 142 -6.40 7.29 4.31
C VAL A 142 -5.46 8.02 5.27
N GLY A 143 -4.15 7.91 5.10
CA GLY A 143 -3.18 8.63 5.92
C GLY A 143 -3.24 10.15 5.71
N CYS A 144 -3.59 10.58 4.52
CA CYS A 144 -3.67 11.99 4.15
C CYS A 144 -5.09 12.44 3.80
N HIS A 145 -5.93 11.58 3.27
CA HIS A 145 -7.26 11.87 2.77
C HIS A 145 -8.34 11.23 3.62
N VAL A 146 -9.50 11.88 3.70
CA VAL A 146 -10.72 11.24 4.19
C VAL A 146 -11.27 10.34 3.07
N VAL A 147 -11.45 9.05 3.38
CA VAL A 147 -12.00 8.01 2.50
C VAL A 147 -13.15 7.32 3.24
N GLY A 148 -14.37 7.47 2.77
CA GLY A 148 -15.54 7.10 3.56
C GLY A 148 -15.62 7.95 4.84
N ASN A 149 -15.61 7.27 5.99
CA ASN A 149 -15.69 7.93 7.30
C ASN A 149 -14.34 7.92 8.06
N VAL A 150 -13.25 7.57 7.40
CA VAL A 150 -11.94 7.45 8.04
C VAL A 150 -10.89 8.23 7.25
N GLY A 151 -9.84 8.67 7.93
CA GLY A 151 -8.67 9.24 7.29
C GLY A 151 -8.20 10.56 7.88
N GLY A 152 -7.12 11.07 7.28
CA GLY A 152 -6.48 12.33 7.65
C GLY A 152 -7.05 13.53 6.90
N ALA A 153 -6.74 14.73 7.40
CA ALA A 153 -7.18 16.02 6.83
C ALA A 153 -6.05 16.79 6.13
N VAL A 154 -4.94 16.11 5.77
CA VAL A 154 -3.80 16.74 5.07
C VAL A 154 -4.13 17.00 3.61
N GLY A 155 -4.80 16.04 2.97
CA GLY A 155 -5.34 16.17 1.63
C GLY A 155 -6.85 16.40 1.63
N PRO A 156 -7.44 16.78 0.49
CA PRO A 156 -8.88 16.90 0.37
C PRO A 156 -9.58 15.55 0.59
N SER A 157 -10.86 15.61 1.03
CA SER A 157 -11.68 14.40 1.06
C SER A 157 -11.77 13.77 -0.33
N LEU A 158 -11.65 12.44 -0.39
CA LEU A 158 -11.85 11.68 -1.64
C LEU A 158 -13.33 11.33 -1.88
N ASN A 159 -14.19 11.54 -0.87
CA ASN A 159 -15.62 11.32 -1.02
C ASN A 159 -16.21 12.29 -2.04
N GLY A 160 -16.89 11.76 -3.05
CA GLY A 160 -17.46 12.54 -4.11
C GLY A 160 -16.45 13.19 -5.08
N THR A 161 -15.16 12.92 -4.96
CA THR A 161 -14.13 13.55 -5.82
C THR A 161 -14.35 13.21 -7.30
N VAL A 162 -14.72 11.96 -7.61
CA VAL A 162 -14.97 11.54 -8.99
C VAL A 162 -16.21 12.25 -9.56
N SER A 163 -17.27 12.37 -8.78
CA SER A 163 -18.50 13.07 -9.23
C SER A 163 -18.31 14.57 -9.40
N GLN A 164 -17.45 15.20 -8.59
CA GLN A 164 -17.22 16.65 -8.64
C GLN A 164 -16.20 17.07 -9.69
N ARG A 165 -15.15 16.27 -9.88
CA ARG A 165 -14.00 16.64 -10.69
C ARG A 165 -13.85 15.84 -11.97
N GLY A 166 -14.62 14.75 -12.09
CA GLY A 166 -14.53 13.80 -13.19
C GLY A 166 -13.44 12.74 -12.99
N ALA A 167 -13.66 11.58 -13.57
CA ALA A 167 -12.72 10.46 -13.52
C ALA A 167 -11.38 10.82 -14.18
N LYS A 168 -11.40 11.58 -15.26
CA LYS A 168 -10.21 12.06 -15.96
C LYS A 168 -9.28 12.84 -15.05
N PHE A 169 -9.82 13.76 -14.24
CA PHE A 169 -9.03 14.53 -13.27
C PHE A 169 -8.37 13.61 -12.25
N VAL A 170 -9.13 12.65 -11.71
CA VAL A 170 -8.61 11.71 -10.70
C VAL A 170 -7.52 10.84 -11.30
N ARG A 171 -7.68 10.33 -12.52
CA ARG A 171 -6.64 9.58 -13.24
C ARG A 171 -5.36 10.39 -13.39
N GLN A 172 -5.47 11.62 -13.88
CA GLN A 172 -4.31 12.50 -14.03
C GLN A 172 -3.60 12.74 -12.70
N LYS A 173 -4.37 12.92 -11.60
CA LYS A 173 -3.80 13.13 -10.27
C LYS A 173 -3.07 11.90 -9.73
N LEU A 174 -3.54 10.71 -10.08
CA LEU A 174 -2.88 9.45 -9.72
C LEU A 174 -1.63 9.17 -10.58
N ILE A 175 -1.63 9.62 -11.85
CA ILE A 175 -0.48 9.50 -12.76
C ILE A 175 0.60 10.52 -12.40
N ASP A 176 0.20 11.78 -12.28
CA ASP A 176 1.08 12.91 -11.94
C ASP A 176 0.45 13.73 -10.80
N PRO A 177 0.87 13.49 -9.56
CA PRO A 177 0.38 14.24 -8.42
C PRO A 177 0.65 15.75 -8.48
N THR A 178 1.53 16.20 -9.36
CA THR A 178 1.92 17.61 -9.48
C THR A 178 1.23 18.34 -10.62
N PHE A 179 0.49 17.64 -11.51
CA PHE A 179 -0.05 18.18 -12.76
C PHE A 179 -0.86 19.47 -12.61
N ASN A 180 -1.57 19.63 -11.49
CA ASN A 180 -2.40 20.82 -11.20
C ASN A 180 -1.88 21.67 -10.03
N SER A 181 -0.80 21.26 -9.37
CA SER A 181 -0.16 21.98 -8.29
C SER A 181 1.27 21.47 -8.10
N SER A 182 2.24 22.27 -8.46
CA SER A 182 3.68 21.92 -8.31
C SER A 182 4.11 21.75 -6.84
N SER A 183 3.32 22.27 -5.89
CA SER A 183 3.56 22.12 -4.45
C SER A 183 2.83 20.91 -3.84
N SER A 184 2.26 20.04 -4.64
CA SER A 184 1.54 18.87 -4.15
C SER A 184 2.45 17.98 -3.31
N MET A 185 2.01 17.64 -2.09
CA MET A 185 2.69 16.69 -1.21
C MET A 185 2.25 15.24 -1.46
N MET A 186 1.27 15.02 -2.33
CA MET A 186 0.81 13.68 -2.69
C MET A 186 1.96 12.93 -3.39
N PRO A 187 2.38 11.77 -2.90
CA PRO A 187 3.44 11.00 -3.53
C PRO A 187 2.97 10.38 -4.85
N ASN A 188 3.90 10.19 -5.79
CA ASN A 188 3.66 9.35 -6.95
C ASN A 188 3.84 7.88 -6.55
N PHE A 189 2.77 7.10 -6.63
CA PHE A 189 2.78 5.70 -6.21
C PHE A 189 3.24 4.73 -7.31
N GLY A 190 3.56 5.21 -8.50
CA GLY A 190 3.95 4.37 -9.64
C GLY A 190 2.88 3.34 -10.02
N LEU A 191 1.61 3.74 -10.00
CA LEU A 191 0.47 2.86 -10.25
C LEU A 191 0.41 2.43 -11.72
N THR A 192 0.03 1.17 -11.96
CA THR A 192 -0.34 0.70 -13.30
C THR A 192 -1.70 1.27 -13.71
N ASP A 193 -2.01 1.22 -15.01
CA ASP A 193 -3.30 1.71 -15.51
C ASP A 193 -4.48 0.93 -14.90
N GLU A 194 -4.35 -0.38 -14.71
CA GLU A 194 -5.34 -1.21 -14.02
C GLU A 194 -5.55 -0.78 -12.56
N GLN A 195 -4.46 -0.47 -11.85
CA GLN A 195 -4.54 0.01 -10.46
C GLN A 195 -5.21 1.39 -10.40
N ILE A 196 -4.94 2.25 -11.37
CA ILE A 196 -5.59 3.56 -11.48
C ILE A 196 -7.08 3.39 -11.76
N ASP A 197 -7.45 2.51 -12.69
CA ASP A 197 -8.84 2.20 -13.01
C ASP A 197 -9.60 1.65 -11.81
N ALA A 198 -8.98 0.75 -11.06
CA ALA A 198 -9.52 0.21 -9.83
C ALA A 198 -9.76 1.28 -8.77
N LEU A 199 -8.78 2.16 -8.55
CA LEU A 199 -8.91 3.28 -7.61
C LEU A 199 -10.03 4.23 -8.04
N VAL A 200 -10.10 4.59 -9.33
CA VAL A 200 -11.17 5.46 -9.85
C VAL A 200 -12.55 4.82 -9.68
N ALA A 201 -12.68 3.52 -10.00
CA ALA A 201 -13.92 2.77 -9.80
C ALA A 201 -14.34 2.78 -8.32
N TYR A 202 -13.44 2.50 -7.40
CA TYR A 202 -13.71 2.55 -5.97
C TYR A 202 -14.10 3.96 -5.50
N LEU A 203 -13.31 4.99 -5.85
CA LEU A 203 -13.57 6.37 -5.45
C LEU A 203 -14.89 6.91 -6.01
N ALA A 204 -15.35 6.39 -7.15
CA ALA A 204 -16.66 6.73 -7.72
C ALA A 204 -17.82 6.18 -6.88
N THR A 205 -17.62 5.12 -6.09
CA THR A 205 -18.63 4.59 -5.16
C THR A 205 -18.75 5.43 -3.89
N LEU A 206 -17.75 6.27 -3.58
CA LEU A 206 -17.74 7.10 -2.39
C LEU A 206 -18.55 8.37 -2.64
N ASN A 207 -19.81 8.35 -2.24
CA ASN A 207 -20.65 9.54 -2.27
C ASN A 207 -20.16 10.58 -1.25
N GLN A 208 -20.49 11.86 -1.49
CA GLN A 208 -20.36 12.87 -0.45
C GLN A 208 -21.23 12.42 0.72
N GLY A 209 -20.61 12.17 1.87
CA GLY A 209 -21.36 11.96 3.08
C GLY A 209 -22.28 13.17 3.26
N THR A 210 -23.57 12.94 3.41
CA THR A 210 -24.50 13.95 3.94
C THR A 210 -23.92 14.39 5.27
N GLN A 211 -23.43 15.65 5.29
CA GLN A 211 -23.08 16.33 6.53
C GLN A 211 -24.31 16.52 7.39
#